data_e22331884ceda75b6e7ceae287cd19a1
#
_entry.id   e22331884ceda75b6e7ceae287cd19a1
#
_cell.length_a   1.000
_cell.length_b   1.000
_cell.length_c   1.000
_cell.angle_alpha   90.00
_cell.angle_beta   90.00
_cell.angle_gamma   90.00
#
_symmetry.space_group_name_H-M   'P 1'
#
loop_
_entity.id
_entity.type
_entity.pdbx_description
1 polymer ?
#
loop_
_entity_poly.entity_id
_entity_poly.type
_entity_poly.pdbx_seq_one_letter_code
_entity_poly.pdbx_strand_id
1 'polypeptide(L)'
;MTGSMIVNNLAGLMMLTSLFVISVKSYRLSCGFYACQSLVLVSIFATLSCLFAAEQLLIWSASAFITKVLLVPLIMTYAARNIPQNIPEKALFGPAMMALLAALIVLLCAFVVQPVKLPMATGLKPALAVALGHFLLGLLCIVSQRNILRQILVTA
;
A
#
# COMPACT_ATOMS: atom_id res chain seq x y z
N MET A 1 10.24 3.12 -23.98
CA MET A 1 9.88 4.37 -23.32
C MET A 1 8.46 4.39 -22.77
N THR A 2 7.47 3.95 -23.52
CA THR A 2 6.05 3.98 -23.09
C THR A 2 5.78 3.11 -21.87
N GLY A 3 6.39 1.93 -21.75
CA GLY A 3 6.14 1.00 -20.65
C GLY A 3 6.64 1.49 -19.30
N SER A 4 7.81 2.12 -19.23
CA SER A 4 8.33 2.69 -17.98
C SER A 4 7.48 3.88 -17.50
N MET A 5 6.93 4.66 -18.42
CA MET A 5 5.98 5.73 -18.09
C MET A 5 4.68 5.18 -17.49
N ILE A 6 4.15 4.09 -18.04
CA ILE A 6 2.95 3.44 -17.52
C ILE A 6 3.20 2.93 -16.10
N VAL A 7 4.32 2.25 -15.86
CA VAL A 7 4.71 1.75 -14.53
C VAL A 7 4.86 2.89 -13.54
N ASN A 8 5.51 3.98 -13.91
CA ASN A 8 5.68 5.15 -13.04
C ASN A 8 4.35 5.84 -12.70
N ASN A 9 3.43 5.95 -13.66
CA ASN A 9 2.11 6.52 -13.42
C ASN A 9 1.27 5.61 -12.51
N LEU A 10 1.32 4.29 -12.73
CA LEU A 10 0.66 3.32 -11.86
C LEU A 10 1.25 3.32 -10.45
N ALA A 11 2.57 3.49 -10.32
CA ALA A 11 3.23 3.63 -9.03
C ALA A 11 2.78 4.90 -8.30
N GLY A 12 2.65 6.02 -9.00
CA GLY A 12 2.09 7.25 -8.45
C GLY A 12 0.65 7.08 -7.97
N LEU A 13 -0.18 6.41 -8.77
CA LEU A 13 -1.56 6.08 -8.40
C LEU A 13 -1.61 5.18 -7.14
N MET A 14 -0.72 4.21 -7.05
CA MET A 14 -0.59 3.35 -5.87
C MET A 14 -0.26 4.15 -4.61
N MET A 15 0.58 5.16 -4.73
CA MET A 15 0.94 6.05 -3.63
C MET A 15 -0.25 6.89 -3.16
N LEU A 16 -1.00 7.47 -4.10
CA LEU A 16 -2.22 8.24 -3.80
C LEU A 16 -3.26 7.36 -3.11
N THR A 17 -3.52 6.17 -3.62
CA THR A 17 -4.47 5.23 -2.99
C THR A 17 -4.03 4.81 -1.60
N SER A 18 -2.74 4.64 -1.34
CA SER A 18 -2.16 4.39 -0.01
C SER A 18 -2.49 5.50 0.98
N LEU A 19 -2.30 6.75 0.57
CA LEU A 19 -2.62 7.92 1.41
C LEU A 19 -4.11 7.97 1.73
N PHE A 20 -4.98 7.65 0.76
CA PHE A 20 -6.42 7.57 0.99
C PHE A 20 -6.79 6.46 1.99
N VAL A 21 -6.18 5.28 1.88
CA VAL A 21 -6.40 4.18 2.84
C VAL A 21 -6.10 4.61 4.27
N ILE A 22 -5.00 5.35 4.48
CA ILE A 22 -4.59 5.83 5.80
C ILE A 22 -5.52 6.94 6.32
N SER A 23 -6.02 7.79 5.43
CA SER A 23 -6.85 8.96 5.79
C SER A 23 -8.30 8.62 6.09
N VAL A 24 -8.80 7.49 5.59
CA VAL A 24 -10.21 7.11 5.73
C VAL A 24 -10.49 6.48 7.09
N LYS A 25 -11.45 7.04 7.82
CA LYS A 25 -11.89 6.53 9.13
C LYS A 25 -12.85 5.34 9.04
N SER A 26 -13.49 5.12 7.89
CA SER A 26 -14.47 4.05 7.72
C SER A 26 -13.79 2.76 7.30
N TYR A 27 -13.92 1.71 8.10
CA TYR A 27 -13.34 0.39 7.83
C TYR A 27 -13.75 -0.19 6.45
N ARG A 28 -15.04 -0.05 6.09
CA ARG A 28 -15.55 -0.55 4.80
C ARG A 28 -14.92 0.18 3.60
N LEU A 29 -14.79 1.50 3.70
CA LEU A 29 -14.14 2.31 2.68
C LEU A 29 -12.64 2.00 2.59
N SER A 30 -11.96 1.84 3.72
CA SER A 30 -10.55 1.46 3.78
C SER A 30 -10.30 0.10 3.09
N CYS A 31 -11.19 -0.88 3.32
CA CYS A 31 -11.12 -2.18 2.65
C CYS A 31 -11.31 -2.07 1.13
N GLY A 32 -12.24 -1.21 0.67
CA GLY A 32 -12.44 -0.91 -0.75
C GLY A 32 -11.21 -0.26 -1.40
N PHE A 33 -10.62 0.73 -0.74
CA PHE A 33 -9.38 1.37 -1.22
C PHE A 33 -8.20 0.40 -1.24
N TYR A 34 -8.10 -0.50 -0.25
CA TYR A 34 -7.10 -1.56 -0.25
C TYR A 34 -7.24 -2.51 -1.44
N ALA A 35 -8.47 -2.92 -1.77
CA ALA A 35 -8.73 -3.75 -2.94
C ALA A 35 -8.36 -3.02 -4.24
N CYS A 36 -8.70 -1.74 -4.36
CA CYS A 36 -8.32 -0.90 -5.49
C CYS A 36 -6.80 -0.78 -5.63
N GLN A 37 -6.10 -0.54 -4.53
CA GLN A 37 -4.64 -0.48 -4.47
C GLN A 37 -4.00 -1.81 -4.87
N SER A 38 -4.58 -2.94 -4.45
CA SER A 38 -4.11 -4.26 -4.84
C SER A 38 -4.30 -4.52 -6.33
N LEU A 39 -5.37 -4.03 -6.94
CA LEU A 39 -5.57 -4.06 -8.40
C LEU A 39 -4.51 -3.27 -9.15
N VAL A 40 -4.15 -2.08 -8.67
CA VAL A 40 -3.07 -1.27 -9.25
C VAL A 40 -1.75 -2.03 -9.18
N LEU A 41 -1.44 -2.68 -8.05
CA LEU A 41 -0.24 -3.50 -7.90
C LEU A 41 -0.19 -4.65 -8.89
N VAL A 42 -1.30 -5.37 -9.07
CA VAL A 42 -1.43 -6.46 -10.07
C VAL A 42 -1.19 -5.93 -11.48
N SER A 43 -1.73 -4.75 -11.80
CA SER A 43 -1.52 -4.08 -13.09
C SER A 43 -0.05 -3.72 -13.31
N ILE A 44 0.67 -3.29 -12.29
CA ILE A 44 2.12 -3.02 -12.35
C ILE A 44 2.88 -4.30 -12.67
N PHE A 45 2.60 -5.40 -11.98
CA PHE A 45 3.26 -6.68 -12.24
C PHE A 45 2.97 -7.21 -13.64
N ALA A 46 1.72 -7.10 -14.11
CA ALA A 46 1.35 -7.50 -15.46
C ALA A 46 2.10 -6.67 -16.51
N THR A 47 2.19 -5.36 -16.32
CA THR A 47 2.92 -4.46 -17.23
C THR A 47 4.42 -4.78 -17.24
N LEU A 48 5.02 -5.01 -16.08
CA LEU A 48 6.43 -5.39 -15.97
C LEU A 48 6.71 -6.75 -16.63
N SER A 49 5.80 -7.71 -16.49
CA SER A 49 5.90 -8.99 -17.17
C SER A 49 5.94 -8.84 -18.69
N CYS A 50 5.08 -7.99 -19.24
CA CYS A 50 5.08 -7.71 -20.68
C CYS A 50 6.36 -6.99 -21.15
N LEU A 51 6.91 -6.10 -20.30
CA LEU A 51 8.10 -5.32 -20.65
C LEU A 51 9.39 -6.15 -20.63
N PHE A 52 9.52 -7.05 -19.67
CA PHE A 52 10.75 -7.85 -19.46
C PHE A 52 10.59 -9.28 -19.97
N ALA A 53 9.48 -9.64 -20.61
CA ALA A 53 9.16 -10.99 -21.07
C ALA A 53 9.37 -12.06 -19.96
N ALA A 54 9.08 -11.72 -18.72
CA ALA A 54 9.30 -12.54 -17.55
C ALA A 54 8.01 -13.29 -17.18
N GLU A 55 7.85 -14.52 -17.61
CA GLU A 55 6.67 -15.36 -17.34
C GLU A 55 6.41 -15.55 -15.83
N GLN A 56 7.45 -15.57 -15.02
CA GLN A 56 7.35 -15.69 -13.56
C GLN A 56 6.57 -14.53 -12.94
N LEU A 57 6.69 -13.32 -13.47
CA LEU A 57 5.96 -12.15 -13.01
C LEU A 57 4.45 -12.26 -13.27
N LEU A 58 4.04 -12.97 -14.31
CA LEU A 58 2.62 -13.27 -14.57
C LEU A 58 2.03 -14.21 -13.51
N ILE A 59 2.78 -15.25 -13.14
CA ILE A 59 2.37 -16.18 -12.07
C ILE A 59 2.23 -15.42 -10.75
N TRP A 60 3.18 -14.53 -10.44
CA TRP A 60 3.13 -13.70 -9.23
C TRP A 60 1.98 -12.69 -9.28
N SER A 61 1.69 -12.13 -10.44
CA SER A 61 0.54 -11.24 -10.65
C SER A 61 -0.78 -11.97 -10.40
N ALA A 62 -0.95 -13.19 -10.95
CA ALA A 62 -2.12 -14.01 -10.72
C ALA A 62 -2.29 -14.42 -9.25
N SER A 63 -1.19 -14.83 -8.59
CA SER A 63 -1.18 -15.16 -7.17
C SER A 63 -1.54 -13.93 -6.31
N ALA A 64 -0.98 -12.77 -6.62
CA ALA A 64 -1.28 -11.52 -5.93
C ALA A 64 -2.74 -11.09 -6.14
N PHE A 65 -3.30 -11.32 -7.32
CA PHE A 65 -4.71 -11.06 -7.58
C PHE A 65 -5.62 -11.88 -6.67
N ILE A 66 -5.41 -13.19 -6.62
CA ILE A 66 -6.23 -14.09 -5.81
C ILE A 66 -6.09 -13.75 -4.32
N THR A 67 -4.86 -13.59 -3.84
CA THR A 67 -4.61 -13.36 -2.41
C THR A 67 -4.99 -11.97 -1.95
N LYS A 68 -4.58 -10.92 -2.66
CA LYS A 68 -4.73 -9.54 -2.20
C LYS A 68 -6.05 -8.89 -2.63
N VAL A 69 -6.55 -9.20 -3.83
CA VAL A 69 -7.78 -8.59 -4.33
C VAL A 69 -9.03 -9.34 -3.87
N LEU A 70 -8.95 -10.66 -3.73
CA LEU A 70 -10.09 -11.49 -3.33
C LEU A 70 -10.02 -11.92 -1.86
N LEU A 71 -8.96 -12.63 -1.48
CA LEU A 71 -8.89 -13.30 -0.17
C LEU A 71 -8.80 -12.30 0.98
N VAL A 72 -7.93 -11.31 0.92
CA VAL A 72 -7.73 -10.34 2.01
C VAL A 72 -8.97 -9.48 2.25
N PRO A 73 -9.61 -8.84 1.26
CA PRO A 73 -10.85 -8.10 1.49
C PRO A 73 -12.00 -8.98 2.00
N LEU A 74 -12.06 -10.24 1.55
CA LEU A 74 -13.07 -11.18 2.01
C LEU A 74 -12.89 -11.51 3.49
N ILE A 75 -11.66 -11.84 3.91
CA ILE A 75 -11.33 -12.10 5.33
C ILE A 75 -11.58 -10.84 6.16
N MET A 76 -11.16 -9.66 5.67
CA MET A 76 -11.35 -8.40 6.39
C MET A 76 -12.82 -8.04 6.56
N THR A 77 -13.64 -8.22 5.53
CA THR A 77 -15.09 -7.98 5.63
C THR A 77 -15.78 -8.98 6.54
N TYR A 78 -15.35 -10.25 6.54
CA TYR A 78 -15.84 -11.27 7.45
C TYR A 78 -15.47 -10.94 8.90
N ALA A 79 -14.21 -10.60 9.15
CA ALA A 79 -13.74 -10.21 10.48
C ALA A 79 -14.45 -8.95 11.01
N ALA A 80 -14.69 -7.96 10.13
CA ALA A 80 -15.37 -6.72 10.49
C ALA A 80 -16.83 -6.91 10.89
N ARG A 81 -17.50 -7.97 10.42
CA ARG A 81 -18.87 -8.29 10.83
C ARG A 81 -18.98 -8.69 12.30
N ASN A 82 -17.90 -9.23 12.86
CA ASN A 82 -17.84 -9.76 14.22
C ASN A 82 -17.23 -8.77 15.22
N ILE A 83 -16.75 -7.60 14.76
CA ILE A 83 -16.21 -6.56 15.64
C ILE A 83 -17.30 -5.54 15.96
N PRO A 84 -17.61 -5.26 17.24
CA PRO A 84 -18.55 -4.22 17.61
C PRO A 84 -18.06 -2.86 17.11
N GLN A 85 -18.92 -2.15 16.39
CA GLN A 85 -18.61 -0.86 15.76
C GLN A 85 -18.39 0.31 16.74
N ASN A 86 -18.53 0.07 18.03
CA ASN A 86 -18.50 1.09 19.08
C ASN A 86 -17.16 1.20 19.82
N ILE A 87 -16.07 0.73 19.24
CA ILE A 87 -14.75 0.94 19.84
C ILE A 87 -14.31 2.37 19.49
N PRO A 88 -14.18 3.29 20.47
CA PRO A 88 -13.71 4.63 20.19
C PRO A 88 -12.27 4.56 19.67
N GLU A 89 -12.09 4.90 18.40
CA GLU A 89 -10.78 5.01 17.79
C GLU A 89 -10.00 6.17 18.43
N LYS A 90 -9.34 5.90 19.54
CA LYS A 90 -8.26 6.77 20.01
C LYS A 90 -7.01 6.45 19.20
N ALA A 91 -6.96 6.97 17.97
CA ALA A 91 -5.72 7.00 17.21
C ALA A 91 -4.70 7.81 18.01
N LEU A 92 -3.51 7.26 18.22
CA LEU A 92 -2.39 7.97 18.87
C LEU A 92 -2.06 9.29 18.19
N PHE A 93 -2.25 9.33 16.90
CA PHE A 93 -1.98 10.49 16.07
C PHE A 93 -3.27 10.90 15.35
N GLY A 94 -3.57 12.19 15.40
CA GLY A 94 -4.65 12.75 14.59
C GLY A 94 -4.42 12.48 13.09
N PRO A 95 -5.48 12.48 12.26
CA PRO A 95 -5.36 12.21 10.83
C PRO A 95 -4.39 13.15 10.12
N ALA A 96 -4.27 14.39 10.58
CA ALA A 96 -3.32 15.38 10.06
C ALA A 96 -1.86 14.98 10.34
N MET A 97 -1.58 14.47 11.55
CA MET A 97 -0.24 14.03 11.95
C MET A 97 0.18 12.78 11.17
N MET A 98 -0.75 11.84 10.94
CA MET A 98 -0.51 10.66 10.12
C MET A 98 -0.21 11.04 8.66
N ALA A 99 -0.94 11.99 8.10
CA ALA A 99 -0.71 12.48 6.75
C ALA A 99 0.66 13.17 6.62
N LEU A 100 1.06 13.92 7.64
CA LEU A 100 2.35 14.61 7.68
C LEU A 100 3.52 13.62 7.78
N LEU A 101 3.40 12.61 8.64
CA LEU A 101 4.39 11.53 8.75
C LEU A 101 4.48 10.72 7.45
N ALA A 102 3.35 10.43 6.82
CA ALA A 102 3.31 9.75 5.53
C ALA A 102 4.01 10.56 4.44
N ALA A 103 3.74 11.86 4.34
CA ALA A 103 4.41 12.76 3.41
C ALA A 103 5.92 12.83 3.65
N LEU A 104 6.35 12.88 4.91
CA LEU A 104 7.77 12.88 5.28
C LEU A 104 8.47 11.59 4.84
N ILE A 105 7.83 10.43 5.05
CA ILE A 105 8.36 9.13 4.63
C ILE A 105 8.52 9.07 3.10
N VAL A 106 7.53 9.55 2.36
CA VAL A 106 7.58 9.60 0.88
C VAL A 106 8.73 10.46 0.39
N LEU A 107 8.91 11.65 0.98
CA LEU A 107 10.01 12.57 0.66
C LEU A 107 11.38 11.92 0.96
N LEU A 108 11.53 11.30 2.12
CA LEU A 108 12.73 10.58 2.52
C LEU A 108 13.06 9.44 1.53
N CYS A 109 12.07 8.66 1.13
CA CYS A 109 12.27 7.56 0.17
C CYS A 109 12.71 8.08 -1.20
N ALA A 110 12.10 9.17 -1.68
CA ALA A 110 12.48 9.80 -2.93
C ALA A 110 13.95 10.28 -2.89
N PHE A 111 14.37 10.83 -1.75
CA PHE A 111 15.74 11.31 -1.56
C PHE A 111 16.76 10.15 -1.48
N VAL A 112 16.43 9.09 -0.74
CA VAL A 112 17.31 7.92 -0.55
C VAL A 112 17.51 7.14 -1.85
N VAL A 113 16.51 7.09 -2.73
CA VAL A 113 16.59 6.35 -3.99
C VAL A 113 17.37 7.12 -5.08
N GLN A 114 17.54 8.43 -4.94
CA GLN A 114 18.28 9.23 -5.95
C GLN A 114 19.69 8.71 -6.27
N PRO A 115 20.56 8.41 -5.27
CA PRO A 115 21.92 7.93 -5.54
C PRO A 115 21.97 6.48 -6.02
N VAL A 116 20.87 5.71 -5.94
CA VAL A 116 20.87 4.29 -6.33
C VAL A 116 21.02 4.15 -7.84
N LYS A 117 22.07 3.48 -8.26
CA LYS A 117 22.32 3.17 -9.67
C LYS A 117 21.68 1.83 -10.02
N LEU A 118 20.66 1.86 -10.86
CA LEU A 118 20.01 0.66 -11.42
C LEU A 118 20.53 0.48 -12.85
N PRO A 119 21.52 -0.42 -13.10
CA PRO A 119 22.17 -0.50 -14.39
C PRO A 119 21.25 -0.96 -15.53
N MET A 120 20.21 -1.74 -15.23
CA MET A 120 19.27 -2.26 -16.24
C MET A 120 17.92 -1.56 -16.30
N ALA A 121 17.59 -0.73 -15.32
CA ALA A 121 16.24 -0.19 -15.15
C ALA A 121 16.24 1.27 -14.66
N THR A 122 17.06 2.11 -15.27
CA THR A 122 17.19 3.53 -14.90
C THR A 122 15.84 4.30 -14.93
N GLY A 123 14.94 3.92 -15.84
CA GLY A 123 13.60 4.50 -15.94
C GLY A 123 12.63 4.09 -14.82
N LEU A 124 12.98 3.10 -13.99
CA LEU A 124 12.13 2.57 -12.91
C LEU A 124 12.51 3.08 -11.51
N LYS A 125 13.44 4.03 -11.42
CA LYS A 125 13.80 4.66 -10.13
C LYS A 125 12.60 5.25 -9.39
N PRO A 126 11.66 5.97 -10.02
CA PRO A 126 10.48 6.47 -9.32
C PRO A 126 9.62 5.34 -8.75
N ALA A 127 9.47 4.25 -9.49
CA ALA A 127 8.72 3.07 -9.03
C ALA A 127 9.38 2.41 -7.81
N LEU A 128 10.72 2.36 -7.76
CA LEU A 128 11.46 1.88 -6.60
C LEU A 128 11.25 2.76 -5.37
N ALA A 129 11.29 4.08 -5.53
CA ALA A 129 11.02 5.04 -4.46
C ALA A 129 9.60 4.86 -3.89
N VAL A 130 8.61 4.66 -4.77
CA VAL A 130 7.23 4.39 -4.37
C VAL A 130 7.11 3.05 -3.65
N ALA A 131 7.76 2.00 -4.12
CA ALA A 131 7.73 0.68 -3.47
C ALA A 131 8.31 0.74 -2.05
N LEU A 132 9.44 1.42 -1.87
CA LEU A 132 10.06 1.64 -0.56
C LEU A 132 9.16 2.49 0.34
N GLY A 133 8.61 3.58 -0.19
CA GLY A 133 7.68 4.45 0.51
C GLY A 133 6.43 3.70 0.96
N HIS A 134 5.89 2.86 0.09
CA HIS A 134 4.72 2.04 0.39
C HIS A 134 5.00 1.01 1.50
N PHE A 135 6.16 0.38 1.48
CA PHE A 135 6.60 -0.54 2.53
C PHE A 135 6.69 0.18 3.89
N LEU A 136 7.33 1.35 3.94
CA LEU A 136 7.46 2.13 5.16
C LEU A 136 6.12 2.68 5.67
N LEU A 137 5.22 3.08 4.76
CA LEU A 137 3.85 3.45 5.11
C LEU A 137 3.07 2.29 5.71
N GLY A 138 3.26 1.08 5.19
CA GLY A 138 2.69 -0.13 5.76
C GLY A 138 3.19 -0.37 7.19
N LEU A 139 4.49 -0.21 7.44
CA LEU A 139 5.07 -0.31 8.78
C LEU A 139 4.52 0.77 9.72
N LEU A 140 4.40 2.02 9.25
CA LEU A 140 3.81 3.11 10.02
C LEU A 140 2.37 2.78 10.42
N CYS A 141 1.59 2.22 9.49
CA CYS A 141 0.22 1.79 9.76
C CYS A 141 0.16 0.71 10.85
N ILE A 142 1.03 -0.30 10.78
CA ILE A 142 1.11 -1.37 11.78
C ILE A 142 1.48 -0.82 13.15
N VAL A 143 2.46 0.07 13.22
CA VAL A 143 2.89 0.72 14.48
C VAL A 143 1.77 1.57 15.05
N SER A 144 1.04 2.31 14.22
CA SER A 144 -0.10 3.13 14.65
C SER A 144 -1.27 2.27 15.16
N GLN A 145 -1.53 1.13 14.53
CA GLN A 145 -2.58 0.20 14.95
C GLN A 145 -2.21 -0.64 16.17
N ARG A 146 -0.94 -0.80 16.48
CA ARG A 146 -0.48 -1.58 17.63
C ARG A 146 -1.06 -1.09 18.95
N ASN A 147 -1.41 0.17 19.04
CA ASN A 147 -2.08 0.74 20.21
C ASN A 147 -3.54 0.35 20.33
N ILE A 148 -4.23 0.11 19.21
CA ILE A 148 -5.61 -0.38 19.20
C ILE A 148 -5.64 -1.83 19.73
N LEU A 149 -4.72 -2.67 19.25
CA LEU A 149 -4.59 -4.04 19.74
C LEU A 149 -4.21 -4.11 21.22
N ARG A 150 -3.34 -3.21 21.69
CA ARG A 150 -2.95 -3.11 23.10
C ARG A 150 -4.12 -2.66 23.97
N GLN A 151 -4.96 -1.76 23.48
CA GLN A 151 -6.13 -1.28 24.18
C GLN A 151 -7.22 -2.37 24.26
N ILE A 152 -7.39 -3.18 23.21
CA ILE A 152 -8.27 -4.35 23.21
C ILE A 152 -7.77 -5.41 24.20
N LEU A 153 -6.47 -5.66 24.26
CA LEU A 153 -5.86 -6.61 25.20
C LEU A 153 -5.97 -6.18 26.67
N VAL A 154 -5.95 -4.87 26.94
CA VAL A 154 -6.08 -4.34 28.31
C VAL A 154 -7.53 -4.27 28.77
N THR A 155 -8.49 -4.14 27.83
CA THR A 155 -9.94 -4.11 28.14
C THR A 155 -10.60 -5.48 28.09
N ALA A 156 -9.91 -6.47 27.56
CA ALA A 156 -10.37 -7.86 27.59
C ALA A 156 -9.88 -8.59 28.83
#